data_e4537dc9cc3f1f2957ed33a8d2dec394
#
_entry.id   e4537dc9cc3f1f2957ed33a8d2dec394
#
_cell.length_a   1.000
_cell.length_b   1.000
_cell.length_c   1.000
_cell.angle_alpha   90.00
_cell.angle_beta   90.00
_cell.angle_gamma   90.00
#
_symmetry.space_group_name_H-M   'P 1'
#
loop_
_entity.id
_entity.type
_entity.pdbx_description
1 polymer ?
#
loop_
_entity_poly.entity_id
_entity_poly.type
_entity_poly.pdbx_seq_one_letter_code
_entity_poly.pdbx_strand_id
1 'polypeptide(L)'
;MDLSTMSYGCTASRDAEATLNLVLRALELSGQRGVLLSGWASIGKGRALPSHVFSAESLPHSWLFPRMAAVVHHGGAGTTGAGLRSGVPSVLTPLAADQPSWARRVHTLGVGPAPLPLQTLTAERLAEAIREAATSPAMRQRAAELGRQIQAEDGLGRISELFSQYVDRWGRLRRDQG
;
A
#
# COMPACT_ATOMS: atom_id res chain seq x y z
N MET A 1 14.21 -9.78 -11.27
CA MET A 1 13.14 -10.79 -11.12
C MET A 1 12.06 -10.14 -10.28
N ASP A 2 11.08 -9.54 -10.95
CA ASP A 2 10.11 -8.66 -10.32
C ASP A 2 9.00 -9.46 -9.63
N LEU A 3 8.78 -9.20 -8.34
CA LEU A 3 7.70 -9.77 -7.55
C LEU A 3 6.62 -8.71 -7.38
N SER A 4 5.38 -9.03 -7.66
CA SER A 4 4.24 -8.20 -7.26
C SER A 4 3.75 -8.67 -5.89
N THR A 5 3.57 -7.74 -4.96
CA THR A 5 3.06 -8.07 -3.63
C THR A 5 1.61 -7.69 -3.53
N MET A 6 0.79 -8.62 -3.11
CA MET A 6 -0.57 -8.34 -2.68
C MET A 6 -0.63 -8.38 -1.17
N SER A 7 -0.75 -7.22 -0.55
CA SER A 7 -1.07 -7.11 0.87
C SER A 7 -2.58 -6.90 1.01
N TYR A 8 -3.32 -7.97 1.19
CA TYR A 8 -4.72 -7.89 1.62
C TYR A 8 -4.74 -7.79 3.15
N GLY A 9 -4.45 -6.60 3.67
CA GLY A 9 -4.63 -6.29 5.07
C GLY A 9 -6.09 -5.98 5.38
N CYS A 10 -6.67 -6.74 6.29
CA CYS A 10 -7.77 -6.36 7.18
C CYS A 10 -9.02 -5.70 6.57
N THR A 11 -9.51 -6.12 5.43
CA THR A 11 -10.90 -5.89 5.08
C THR A 11 -11.61 -7.22 5.15
N ALA A 12 -12.55 -7.34 6.08
CA ALA A 12 -13.46 -8.47 6.16
C ALA A 12 -14.24 -8.57 4.84
N SER A 13 -13.65 -9.19 3.84
CA SER A 13 -14.40 -9.73 2.72
C SER A 13 -15.38 -10.71 3.32
N ARG A 14 -16.67 -10.57 3.05
CA ARG A 14 -17.70 -11.52 3.48
C ARG A 14 -17.41 -12.93 2.97
N ASP A 15 -16.54 -13.05 1.98
CA ASP A 15 -16.07 -14.30 1.39
C ASP A 15 -14.55 -14.22 1.12
N ALA A 16 -13.78 -14.70 2.08
CA ALA A 16 -12.32 -14.74 2.00
C ALA A 16 -11.82 -15.70 0.90
N GLU A 17 -12.58 -16.78 0.64
CA GLU A 17 -12.22 -17.77 -0.38
C GLU A 17 -12.46 -17.23 -1.78
N ALA A 18 -13.58 -16.58 -2.04
CA ALA A 18 -13.84 -15.92 -3.33
C ALA A 18 -12.78 -14.84 -3.61
N THR A 19 -12.41 -14.06 -2.59
CA THR A 19 -11.35 -13.05 -2.72
C THR A 19 -10.00 -13.69 -3.06
N LEU A 20 -9.63 -14.78 -2.39
CA LEU A 20 -8.41 -15.51 -2.69
C LEU A 20 -8.40 -16.02 -4.13
N ASN A 21 -9.49 -16.65 -4.58
CA ASN A 21 -9.62 -17.18 -5.93
C ASN A 21 -9.48 -16.07 -6.99
N LEU A 22 -10.12 -14.90 -6.75
CA LEU A 22 -10.00 -13.73 -7.61
C LEU A 22 -8.54 -13.27 -7.72
N VAL A 23 -7.86 -13.16 -6.59
CA VAL A 23 -6.47 -12.72 -6.50
C VAL A 23 -5.53 -13.70 -7.20
N LEU A 24 -5.67 -15.00 -6.97
CA LEU A 24 -4.86 -16.03 -7.62
C LEU A 24 -5.06 -15.99 -9.14
N ARG A 25 -6.30 -15.85 -9.59
CA ARG A 25 -6.62 -15.71 -11.01
C ARG A 25 -6.02 -14.43 -11.62
N ALA A 26 -6.05 -13.32 -10.89
CA ALA A 26 -5.45 -12.07 -11.35
C ALA A 26 -3.92 -12.17 -11.49
N LEU A 27 -3.25 -12.83 -10.55
CA LEU A 27 -1.81 -13.07 -10.65
C LEU A 27 -1.47 -13.94 -11.86
N GLU A 28 -2.22 -15.01 -12.08
CA GLU A 28 -2.05 -15.87 -13.27
C GLU A 28 -2.22 -15.08 -14.56
N LEU A 29 -3.33 -14.33 -14.71
CA LEU A 29 -3.62 -13.50 -15.89
C LEU A 29 -2.60 -12.38 -16.11
N SER A 30 -2.04 -11.82 -15.04
CA SER A 30 -1.02 -10.77 -15.14
C SER A 30 0.35 -11.30 -15.54
N GLY A 31 0.58 -12.62 -15.39
CA GLY A 31 1.89 -13.25 -15.58
C GLY A 31 2.90 -12.88 -14.49
N GLN A 32 2.43 -12.37 -13.35
CA GLN A 32 3.28 -11.91 -12.25
C GLN A 32 3.37 -12.97 -11.14
N ARG A 33 4.51 -12.99 -10.44
CA ARG A 33 4.64 -13.74 -9.20
C ARG A 33 4.13 -12.90 -8.04
N GLY A 34 3.47 -13.53 -7.06
CA GLY A 34 2.86 -12.82 -5.96
C GLY A 34 3.34 -13.24 -4.58
N VAL A 35 3.39 -12.29 -3.65
CA VAL A 35 3.47 -12.55 -2.21
C VAL A 35 2.14 -12.15 -1.60
N LEU A 36 1.43 -13.11 -1.00
CA LEU A 36 0.19 -12.88 -0.27
C LEU A 36 0.49 -12.74 1.22
N LEU A 37 0.09 -11.61 1.79
CA LEU A 37 0.09 -11.45 3.24
C LEU A 37 -1.30 -11.81 3.75
N SER A 38 -1.43 -12.97 4.42
CA SER A 38 -2.72 -13.45 4.92
C SER A 38 -3.23 -12.63 6.11
N GLY A 39 -2.33 -11.98 6.86
CA GLY A 39 -2.68 -11.13 7.99
C GLY A 39 -3.66 -11.80 8.97
N TRP A 40 -4.50 -10.98 9.59
CA TRP A 40 -5.49 -11.43 10.57
C TRP A 40 -6.64 -12.25 9.96
N ALA A 41 -6.87 -12.15 8.64
CA ALA A 41 -7.95 -12.87 7.96
C ALA A 41 -7.58 -14.30 7.60
N SER A 42 -6.34 -14.75 7.86
CA SER A 42 -5.82 -16.10 7.57
C SER A 42 -6.15 -16.59 6.15
N ILE A 43 -6.21 -15.68 5.17
CA ILE A 43 -6.57 -15.98 3.78
C ILE A 43 -5.55 -16.97 3.21
N GLY A 44 -6.05 -18.12 2.73
CA GLY A 44 -5.22 -19.18 2.11
C GLY A 44 -4.45 -20.07 3.10
N LYS A 45 -4.68 -19.97 4.42
CA LYS A 45 -4.02 -20.83 5.41
C LYS A 45 -4.39 -22.30 5.15
N GLY A 46 -3.36 -23.14 4.97
CA GLY A 46 -3.54 -24.58 4.74
C GLY A 46 -3.92 -24.97 3.30
N ARG A 47 -4.08 -24.01 2.39
CA ARG A 47 -4.34 -24.28 0.97
C ARG A 47 -3.04 -24.39 0.17
N ALA A 48 -2.97 -25.37 -0.73
CA ALA A 48 -1.90 -25.42 -1.73
C ALA A 48 -2.03 -24.24 -2.69
N LEU A 49 -0.99 -23.41 -2.77
CA LEU A 49 -0.93 -22.28 -3.69
C LEU A 49 -0.16 -22.63 -4.96
N PRO A 50 -0.46 -21.99 -6.09
CA PRO A 50 0.34 -22.13 -7.31
C PRO A 50 1.82 -21.78 -7.05
N SER A 51 2.74 -22.40 -7.79
CA SER A 51 4.19 -22.24 -7.61
C SER A 51 4.71 -20.81 -7.80
N HIS A 52 3.95 -19.93 -8.46
CA HIS A 52 4.26 -18.52 -8.64
C HIS A 52 3.74 -17.63 -7.52
N VAL A 53 3.09 -18.19 -6.49
CA VAL A 53 2.52 -17.46 -5.35
C VAL A 53 3.12 -17.96 -4.04
N PHE A 54 3.70 -17.04 -3.29
CA PHE A 54 4.19 -17.29 -1.94
C PHE A 54 3.22 -16.67 -0.91
N SER A 55 2.94 -17.39 0.17
CA SER A 55 2.11 -16.86 1.29
C SER A 55 2.95 -16.71 2.55
N ALA A 56 2.76 -15.60 3.22
CA ALA A 56 3.29 -15.35 4.55
C ALA A 56 2.18 -14.78 5.45
N GLU A 57 2.24 -15.08 6.73
CA GLU A 57 1.27 -14.56 7.70
C GLU A 57 1.45 -13.06 7.89
N SER A 58 2.68 -12.63 8.09
CA SER A 58 3.05 -11.22 8.22
C SER A 58 4.50 -11.01 7.79
N LEU A 59 4.76 -9.91 7.12
CA LEU A 59 6.10 -9.41 6.81
C LEU A 59 6.12 -7.89 7.02
N PRO A 60 7.20 -7.31 7.56
CA PRO A 60 7.32 -5.86 7.68
C PRO A 60 7.20 -5.18 6.31
N HIS A 61 6.28 -4.24 6.14
CA HIS A 61 6.10 -3.51 4.88
C HIS A 61 7.38 -2.76 4.47
N SER A 62 8.12 -2.22 5.43
CA SER A 62 9.40 -1.54 5.20
C SER A 62 10.48 -2.44 4.59
N TRP A 63 10.41 -3.74 4.86
CA TRP A 63 11.32 -4.73 4.27
C TRP A 63 10.78 -5.24 2.93
N LEU A 64 9.47 -5.53 2.85
CA LEU A 64 8.87 -6.19 1.70
C LEU A 64 8.65 -5.24 0.53
N PHE A 65 7.97 -4.11 0.73
CA PHE A 65 7.51 -3.24 -0.34
C PHE A 65 8.63 -2.71 -1.25
N PRO A 66 9.81 -2.29 -0.74
CA PRO A 66 10.89 -1.84 -1.63
C PRO A 66 11.45 -2.93 -2.59
N ARG A 67 11.08 -4.20 -2.35
CA ARG A 67 11.52 -5.35 -3.17
C ARG A 67 10.49 -5.78 -4.20
N MET A 68 9.36 -5.09 -4.25
CA MET A 68 8.23 -5.42 -5.11
C MET A 68 8.20 -4.54 -6.35
N ALA A 69 7.66 -5.07 -7.46
CA ALA A 69 7.39 -4.29 -8.66
C ALA A 69 6.15 -3.41 -8.49
N ALA A 70 5.15 -3.90 -7.76
CA ALA A 70 3.94 -3.18 -7.37
C ALA A 70 3.37 -3.73 -6.07
N VAL A 71 2.62 -2.93 -5.33
CA VAL A 71 1.86 -3.37 -4.15
C VAL A 71 0.36 -3.22 -4.39
N VAL A 72 -0.43 -4.18 -3.92
CA VAL A 72 -1.90 -4.15 -4.01
C VAL A 72 -2.48 -4.16 -2.61
N HIS A 73 -3.36 -3.19 -2.31
CA HIS A 73 -3.99 -3.10 -0.99
C HIS A 73 -5.31 -2.31 -1.02
N HIS A 74 -6.05 -2.36 0.09
CA HIS A 74 -7.37 -1.71 0.20
C HIS A 74 -7.32 -0.17 0.25
N GLY A 75 -6.17 0.45 0.49
CA GLY A 75 -6.05 1.91 0.53
C GLY A 75 -6.18 2.54 1.92
N GLY A 76 -6.03 1.78 3.01
CA GLY A 76 -5.93 2.38 4.35
C GLY A 76 -4.70 3.28 4.46
N ALA A 77 -4.81 4.40 5.20
CA ALA A 77 -3.79 5.46 5.29
C ALA A 77 -2.38 4.93 5.60
N GLY A 78 -2.25 4.03 6.60
CA GLY A 78 -0.96 3.47 7.00
C GLY A 78 -0.29 2.64 5.91
N THR A 79 -1.04 1.74 5.25
CA THR A 79 -0.52 0.90 4.16
C THR A 79 -0.21 1.74 2.92
N THR A 80 -1.06 2.74 2.61
CA THR A 80 -0.82 3.68 1.52
C THR A 80 0.47 4.47 1.77
N GLY A 81 0.64 5.02 2.97
CA GLY A 81 1.87 5.71 3.35
C GLY A 81 3.11 4.84 3.25
N ALA A 82 3.03 3.57 3.68
CA ALA A 82 4.14 2.62 3.54
C ALA A 82 4.46 2.32 2.06
N GLY A 83 3.46 2.14 1.21
CA GLY A 83 3.62 1.95 -0.24
C GLY A 83 4.28 3.15 -0.89
N LEU A 84 3.76 4.36 -0.67
CA LEU A 84 4.32 5.60 -1.21
C LEU A 84 5.76 5.83 -0.74
N ARG A 85 6.03 5.65 0.55
CA ARG A 85 7.37 5.79 1.12
C ARG A 85 8.36 4.77 0.54
N SER A 86 7.90 3.59 0.16
CA SER A 86 8.76 2.57 -0.48
C SER A 86 9.16 2.90 -1.92
N GLY A 87 8.52 3.89 -2.53
CA GLY A 87 8.79 4.28 -3.91
C GLY A 87 8.27 3.30 -4.95
N VAL A 88 7.25 2.51 -4.61
CA VAL A 88 6.70 1.45 -5.46
C VAL A 88 5.26 1.79 -5.87
N PRO A 89 4.87 1.56 -7.14
CA PRO A 89 3.51 1.77 -7.59
C PRO A 89 2.49 0.98 -6.75
N SER A 90 1.35 1.60 -6.47
CA SER A 90 0.30 1.02 -5.62
C SER A 90 -1.01 0.87 -6.38
N VAL A 91 -1.54 -0.37 -6.43
CA VAL A 91 -2.88 -0.70 -6.93
C VAL A 91 -3.84 -0.71 -5.75
N LEU A 92 -4.85 0.15 -5.77
CA LEU A 92 -5.79 0.29 -4.65
C LEU A 92 -7.17 -0.28 -4.98
N THR A 93 -7.66 -1.13 -4.07
CA THR A 93 -8.98 -1.77 -4.13
C THR A 93 -9.84 -1.28 -2.96
N PRO A 94 -10.29 -0.01 -2.99
CA PRO A 94 -10.99 0.59 -1.87
C PRO A 94 -12.35 -0.06 -1.61
N LEU A 95 -12.72 -0.20 -0.34
CA LEU A 95 -14.01 -0.69 0.12
C LEU A 95 -14.86 0.42 0.75
N ALA A 96 -14.31 1.14 1.74
CA ALA A 96 -15.06 2.07 2.57
C ALA A 96 -14.16 3.13 3.23
N ALA A 97 -14.75 4.00 4.03
CA ALA A 97 -14.12 5.03 4.83
C ALA A 97 -13.26 6.02 4.00
N ASP A 98 -12.02 6.24 4.39
CA ASP A 98 -11.05 7.13 3.72
C ASP A 98 -10.38 6.50 2.49
N GLN A 99 -10.52 5.18 2.31
CA GLN A 99 -9.83 4.42 1.25
C GLN A 99 -10.08 4.95 -0.18
N PRO A 100 -11.32 5.33 -0.58
CA PRO A 100 -11.56 5.92 -1.90
C PRO A 100 -10.82 7.24 -2.13
N SER A 101 -10.62 8.03 -1.07
CA SER A 101 -9.88 9.29 -1.16
C SER A 101 -8.39 9.05 -1.37
N TRP A 102 -7.81 8.11 -0.63
CA TRP A 102 -6.42 7.68 -0.83
C TRP A 102 -6.22 7.08 -2.23
N ALA A 103 -7.15 6.25 -2.69
CA ALA A 103 -7.07 5.64 -4.01
C ALA A 103 -7.08 6.69 -5.14
N ARG A 104 -7.96 7.68 -5.06
CA ARG A 104 -7.95 8.82 -5.99
C ARG A 104 -6.64 9.60 -5.93
N ARG A 105 -6.11 9.85 -4.72
CA ARG A 105 -4.86 10.58 -4.54
C ARG A 105 -3.68 9.86 -5.19
N VAL A 106 -3.53 8.55 -4.98
CA VAL A 106 -2.49 7.72 -5.61
C VAL A 106 -2.57 7.79 -7.13
N HIS A 107 -3.76 7.68 -7.69
CA HIS A 107 -3.98 7.81 -9.14
C HIS A 107 -3.63 9.21 -9.65
N THR A 108 -4.10 10.27 -9.00
CA THR A 108 -3.83 11.66 -9.40
C THR A 108 -2.34 11.99 -9.37
N LEU A 109 -1.59 11.40 -8.44
CA LEU A 109 -0.12 11.53 -8.38
C LEU A 109 0.59 10.73 -9.48
N GLY A 110 -0.13 9.87 -10.21
CA GLY A 110 0.43 9.00 -11.24
C GLY A 110 1.36 7.92 -10.70
N VAL A 111 1.16 7.52 -9.44
CA VAL A 111 1.95 6.48 -8.75
C VAL A 111 1.14 5.19 -8.54
N GLY A 112 0.01 5.06 -9.20
CA GLY A 112 -0.84 3.89 -9.26
C GLY A 112 -1.91 4.03 -10.36
N PRO A 113 -2.46 2.91 -10.85
CA PRO A 113 -3.54 2.91 -11.84
C PRO A 113 -4.85 3.47 -11.27
N ALA A 114 -5.88 3.53 -12.10
CA ALA A 114 -7.21 3.93 -11.68
C ALA A 114 -7.71 3.03 -10.53
N PRO A 115 -8.40 3.60 -9.51
CA PRO A 115 -8.94 2.82 -8.39
C PRO A 115 -9.86 1.69 -8.85
N LEU A 116 -9.76 0.54 -8.20
CA LEU A 116 -10.59 -0.64 -8.45
C LEU A 116 -11.49 -0.91 -7.23
N PRO A 117 -12.70 -0.32 -7.15
CA PRO A 117 -13.58 -0.58 -6.01
C PRO A 117 -13.85 -2.08 -5.82
N LEU A 118 -13.73 -2.56 -4.57
CA LEU A 118 -13.82 -3.98 -4.26
C LEU A 118 -15.17 -4.60 -4.69
N GLN A 119 -16.26 -3.82 -4.64
CA GLN A 119 -17.60 -4.27 -5.00
C GLN A 119 -17.72 -4.66 -6.49
N THR A 120 -16.91 -4.08 -7.37
CA THR A 120 -16.91 -4.31 -8.82
C THR A 120 -15.61 -4.91 -9.33
N LEU A 121 -14.81 -5.44 -8.41
CA LEU A 121 -13.51 -6.00 -8.75
C LEU A 121 -13.67 -7.34 -9.47
N THR A 122 -12.99 -7.48 -10.62
CA THR A 122 -12.84 -8.76 -11.32
C THR A 122 -11.36 -9.13 -11.43
N ALA A 123 -11.08 -10.40 -11.68
CA ALA A 123 -9.71 -10.89 -11.83
C ALA A 123 -9.01 -10.24 -13.03
N GLU A 124 -9.74 -9.99 -14.13
CA GLU A 124 -9.22 -9.39 -15.35
C GLU A 124 -8.80 -7.92 -15.10
N ARG A 125 -9.67 -7.14 -14.46
CA ARG A 125 -9.38 -5.74 -14.12
C ARG A 125 -8.21 -5.62 -13.15
N LEU A 126 -8.15 -6.50 -12.16
CA LEU A 126 -7.03 -6.54 -11.23
C LEU A 126 -5.73 -6.95 -11.92
N ALA A 127 -5.76 -7.93 -12.81
CA ALA A 127 -4.60 -8.36 -13.59
C ALA A 127 -4.05 -7.25 -14.48
N GLU A 128 -4.94 -6.50 -15.15
CA GLU A 128 -4.55 -5.35 -15.97
C GLU A 128 -3.85 -4.26 -15.13
N ALA A 129 -4.44 -3.89 -14.00
CA ALA A 129 -3.88 -2.90 -13.09
C ALA A 129 -2.54 -3.35 -12.49
N ILE A 130 -2.40 -4.62 -12.12
CA ILE A 130 -1.11 -5.18 -11.66
C ILE A 130 -0.06 -5.08 -12.77
N ARG A 131 -0.41 -5.46 -13.99
CA ARG A 131 0.50 -5.40 -15.13
C ARG A 131 0.92 -3.96 -15.42
N GLU A 132 -0.03 -3.02 -15.46
CA GLU A 132 0.25 -1.59 -15.64
C GLU A 132 1.21 -1.09 -14.56
N ALA A 133 0.91 -1.32 -13.29
CA ALA A 133 1.73 -0.88 -12.17
C ALA A 133 3.15 -1.48 -12.20
N ALA A 134 3.27 -2.77 -12.53
CA ALA A 134 4.55 -3.47 -12.55
C ALA A 134 5.43 -3.09 -13.75
N THR A 135 4.83 -2.71 -14.90
CA THR A 135 5.57 -2.54 -16.16
C THR A 135 5.67 -1.10 -16.66
N SER A 136 4.83 -0.16 -16.17
CA SER A 136 4.85 1.24 -16.60
C SER A 136 6.11 1.97 -16.12
N PRO A 137 7.06 2.37 -17.00
CA PRO A 137 8.27 3.07 -16.59
C PRO A 137 7.94 4.44 -15.97
N ALA A 138 6.96 5.15 -16.53
CA ALA A 138 6.56 6.47 -16.04
C ALA A 138 5.97 6.41 -14.62
N MET A 139 5.13 5.40 -14.34
CA MET A 139 4.54 5.20 -13.02
C MET A 139 5.60 4.83 -11.98
N ARG A 140 6.51 3.93 -12.32
CA ARG A 140 7.63 3.53 -11.46
C ARG A 140 8.57 4.69 -11.15
N GLN A 141 8.87 5.53 -12.15
CA GLN A 141 9.72 6.71 -11.96
C GLN A 141 9.06 7.71 -11.00
N ARG A 142 7.77 8.01 -11.19
CA ARG A 142 7.02 8.91 -10.29
C ARG A 142 6.92 8.36 -8.88
N ALA A 143 6.66 7.06 -8.74
CA ALA A 143 6.61 6.42 -7.43
C ALA A 143 7.96 6.51 -6.71
N ALA A 144 9.06 6.22 -7.40
CA ALA A 144 10.41 6.33 -6.85
C ALA A 144 10.76 7.76 -6.43
N GLU A 145 10.40 8.76 -7.24
CA GLU A 145 10.62 10.17 -6.92
C GLU A 145 9.82 10.60 -5.67
N LEU A 146 8.52 10.28 -5.63
CA LEU A 146 7.67 10.58 -4.48
C LEU A 146 8.20 9.87 -3.21
N GLY A 147 8.63 8.61 -3.35
CA GLY A 147 9.21 7.86 -2.23
C GLY A 147 10.45 8.54 -1.64
N ARG A 148 11.35 9.06 -2.48
CA ARG A 148 12.53 9.83 -2.02
C ARG A 148 12.12 11.10 -1.27
N GLN A 149 11.13 11.84 -1.78
CA GLN A 149 10.62 13.04 -1.11
C GLN A 149 10.06 12.71 0.27
N ILE A 150 9.20 11.69 0.39
CA ILE A 150 8.63 11.25 1.66
C ILE A 150 9.72 10.74 2.63
N GLN A 151 10.75 10.06 2.14
CA GLN A 151 11.86 9.59 2.97
C GLN A 151 12.73 10.72 3.50
N ALA A 152 12.84 11.82 2.75
CA ALA A 152 13.59 13.01 3.15
C ALA A 152 12.83 13.88 4.19
N GLU A 153 11.53 13.66 4.39
CA GLU A 153 10.76 14.37 5.41
C GLU A 153 11.17 13.92 6.82
N ASP A 154 11.64 14.88 7.64
CA ASP A 154 11.88 14.69 9.07
C ASP A 154 10.71 15.23 9.90
N GLY A 155 9.58 14.54 9.84
CA GLY A 155 8.37 14.92 10.57
C GLY A 155 8.56 14.91 12.10
N LEU A 156 9.34 13.94 12.62
CA LEU A 156 9.59 13.84 14.07
C LEU A 156 10.51 14.96 14.56
N GLY A 157 11.59 15.26 13.85
CA GLY A 157 12.46 16.40 14.17
C GLY A 157 11.68 17.71 14.16
N ARG A 158 10.87 17.94 13.12
CA ARG A 158 10.04 19.14 13.01
C ARG A 158 9.03 19.28 14.13
N ILE A 159 8.35 18.19 14.53
CA ILE A 159 7.42 18.22 15.69
C ILE A 159 8.19 18.53 16.99
N SER A 160 9.35 17.91 17.19
CA SER A 160 10.18 18.15 18.37
C SER A 160 10.62 19.60 18.48
N GLU A 161 11.07 20.21 17.38
CA GLU A 161 11.43 21.63 17.31
C GLU A 161 10.24 22.54 17.67
N LEU A 162 9.07 22.31 17.02
CA LEU A 162 7.87 23.10 17.27
C LEU A 162 7.40 22.96 18.73
N PHE A 163 7.45 21.76 19.29
CA PHE A 163 7.08 21.53 20.67
C PHE A 163 8.02 22.26 21.63
N SER A 164 9.33 22.20 21.41
CA SER A 164 10.33 22.90 22.20
C SER A 164 10.10 24.42 22.15
N GLN A 165 9.86 25.00 20.98
CA GLN A 165 9.54 26.43 20.83
C GLN A 165 8.26 26.81 21.57
N TYR A 166 7.25 25.95 21.55
CA TYR A 166 6.01 26.17 22.28
C TYR A 166 6.21 26.19 23.81
N VAL A 167 6.95 25.19 24.32
CA VAL A 167 7.27 25.09 25.76
C VAL A 167 8.07 26.30 26.23
N ASP A 168 9.08 26.74 25.49
CA ASP A 168 9.90 27.91 25.79
C ASP A 168 9.08 29.20 25.81
N ARG A 169 8.19 29.35 24.83
CA ARG A 169 7.26 30.50 24.78
C ARG A 169 6.32 30.51 25.98
N TRP A 170 5.75 29.37 26.33
CA TRP A 170 4.86 29.24 27.48
C TRP A 170 5.57 29.50 28.81
N GLY A 171 6.80 29.02 28.96
CA GLY A 171 7.62 29.25 30.13
C GLY A 171 7.99 30.73 30.32
N ARG A 172 8.18 31.50 29.24
CA ARG A 172 8.38 32.96 29.30
C ARG A 172 7.11 33.67 29.75
N LEU A 173 5.96 33.36 29.14
CA LEU A 173 4.68 33.99 29.50
C LEU A 173 4.30 33.79 30.97
N ARG A 174 4.65 32.67 31.59
CA ARG A 174 4.40 32.42 33.02
C ARG A 174 5.32 33.24 33.93
N ARG A 175 6.55 33.51 33.53
CA ARG A 175 7.49 34.33 34.32
C ARG A 175 7.11 35.81 34.31
N ASP A 176 6.48 36.29 33.25
CA ASP A 176 6.09 37.69 33.08
C ASP A 176 4.76 38.03 33.81
N GLN A 177 4.05 37.02 34.34
CA GLN A 177 2.80 37.18 35.08
C GLN A 177 2.94 36.98 36.60
N GLY A 178 4.13 36.71 37.12
CA GLY A 178 4.43 36.55 38.53
C GLY A 178 5.38 37.59 39.04
#